data_6f3ab5b7ba5b87ac4d145061763b2a39
#
_entry.id   6f3ab5b7ba5b87ac4d145061763b2a39
#
_cell.length_a   1.000
_cell.length_b   1.000
_cell.length_c   1.000
_cell.angle_alpha   90.00
_cell.angle_beta   90.00
_cell.angle_gamma   90.00
#
_symmetry.space_group_name_H-M   'P 1'
#
loop_
_entity.id
_entity.type
_entity.pdbx_description
1 polymer ?
#
loop_
_entity_poly.entity_id
_entity_poly.type
_entity_poly.pdbx_seq_one_letter_code
_entity_poly.pdbx_strand_id
1 'polypeptide(L)'
;MKHFLSMISTAGMAALFLLSGCGKQAAPKAPVFVKDDVGIVRRVNPDEKNVYLVFTAHYSENDSGYFENFDGVVPVLNTLKEKGVKGSFFPTGVCFVQPQYQEPIRRIIDEGHYLSAHSYAHLVLCEDGRTLVSADSLARDFALMEVQLERFGLEKKQYYWLIPPYESCNIESRENMEALGYKLLNPSEGPIFDLDWTTPDMKAYKTIDQMLERLWELEESEGLNGIILLIHAMNYPEKQDIERPYNHLGEIIDTLQARGYGFRTFKDVIAAE
;
A
#
# COMPACT_ATOMS: atom_id res chain seq x y z
N MET A 1 -1.89 -1.07 90.08
CA MET A 1 -1.38 -2.42 89.79
C MET A 1 -1.58 -2.67 88.31
N LYS A 2 -0.52 -3.12 87.65
CA LYS A 2 -0.38 -3.57 86.28
C LYS A 2 -0.27 -2.48 85.18
N HIS A 3 0.96 -2.16 84.85
CA HIS A 3 1.43 -1.44 83.68
C HIS A 3 1.16 -2.26 82.40
N PHE A 4 0.74 -1.59 81.37
CA PHE A 4 0.78 -2.15 80.02
C PHE A 4 1.65 -1.22 79.10
N LEU A 5 2.80 -1.76 78.76
CA LEU A 5 3.70 -1.13 77.75
C LEU A 5 3.09 -1.27 76.38
N SER A 6 2.96 -0.15 75.65
CA SER A 6 2.64 -0.11 74.23
C SER A 6 3.95 -0.06 73.43
N MET A 7 4.19 -1.09 72.62
CA MET A 7 5.27 -1.11 71.64
C MET A 7 4.80 -0.39 70.42
N ILE A 8 5.50 0.70 70.05
CA ILE A 8 5.32 1.39 68.79
C ILE A 8 6.24 0.70 67.75
N SER A 9 5.60 0.07 66.74
CA SER A 9 6.28 -0.50 65.60
C SER A 9 6.41 0.55 64.53
N THR A 10 7.62 1.01 64.23
CA THR A 10 7.95 1.88 63.10
C THR A 10 8.06 1.04 61.83
N ALA A 11 7.05 1.09 60.95
CA ALA A 11 7.12 0.54 59.61
C ALA A 11 7.87 1.51 58.72
N GLY A 12 9.07 1.15 58.31
CA GLY A 12 9.86 1.88 57.32
C GLY A 12 9.26 1.70 55.93
N MET A 13 8.81 2.80 55.35
CA MET A 13 8.32 2.87 53.96
C MET A 13 9.53 3.00 53.04
N ALA A 14 9.95 1.91 52.40
CA ALA A 14 10.95 1.94 51.33
C ALA A 14 10.32 2.52 50.07
N ALA A 15 10.67 3.74 49.70
CA ALA A 15 10.28 4.35 48.45
C ALA A 15 11.09 3.73 47.31
N LEU A 16 10.44 2.90 46.48
CA LEU A 16 11.01 2.40 45.24
C LEU A 16 11.01 3.56 44.22
N PHE A 17 12.16 4.18 44.00
CA PHE A 17 12.36 5.08 42.85
C PHE A 17 12.43 4.25 41.55
N LEU A 18 11.32 4.15 40.81
CA LEU A 18 11.34 3.73 39.43
C LEU A 18 12.03 4.80 38.61
N LEU A 19 13.30 4.58 38.31
CA LEU A 19 14.03 5.32 37.28
C LEU A 19 13.36 5.00 35.92
N SER A 20 12.41 5.83 35.52
CA SER A 20 11.96 5.88 34.13
C SER A 20 13.12 6.33 33.25
N GLY A 21 13.88 5.38 32.77
CA GLY A 21 14.87 5.62 31.72
C GLY A 21 14.17 6.13 30.48
N CYS A 22 14.21 7.45 30.26
CA CYS A 22 13.83 8.06 29.01
C CYS A 22 14.88 7.63 27.96
N GLY A 23 14.72 6.42 27.41
CA GLY A 23 15.49 5.99 26.25
C GLY A 23 15.17 6.97 25.12
N LYS A 24 16.14 7.77 24.70
CA LYS A 24 16.04 8.53 23.48
C LYS A 24 15.75 7.52 22.37
N GLN A 25 14.52 7.52 21.87
CA GLN A 25 14.16 6.77 20.69
C GLN A 25 15.07 7.28 19.59
N ALA A 26 15.92 6.42 19.03
CA ALA A 26 16.78 6.80 17.91
C ALA A 26 15.90 7.38 16.81
N ALA A 27 16.33 8.47 16.20
CA ALA A 27 15.63 9.05 15.06
C ALA A 27 15.41 7.94 13.99
N PRO A 28 14.26 7.89 13.35
CA PRO A 28 14.02 6.92 12.30
C PRO A 28 15.13 7.02 11.25
N LYS A 29 15.70 5.88 10.87
CA LYS A 29 16.73 5.82 9.82
C LYS A 29 16.06 6.17 8.49
N ALA A 30 16.70 7.01 7.69
CA ALA A 30 16.22 7.34 6.36
C ALA A 30 16.00 6.06 5.53
N PRO A 31 14.90 5.96 4.77
CA PRO A 31 14.58 4.76 4.00
C PRO A 31 15.60 4.50 2.90
N VAL A 32 15.92 3.22 2.69
CA VAL A 32 16.78 2.75 1.60
C VAL A 32 15.90 2.19 0.50
N PHE A 33 16.13 2.62 -0.74
CA PHE A 33 15.34 2.20 -1.89
C PHE A 33 16.17 1.37 -2.87
N VAL A 34 15.61 0.23 -3.32
CA VAL A 34 16.07 -0.47 -4.51
C VAL A 34 15.21 0.00 -5.68
N LYS A 35 15.86 0.41 -6.75
CA LYS A 35 15.21 0.97 -7.95
C LYS A 35 15.52 0.11 -9.17
N ASP A 36 14.60 0.11 -10.12
CA ASP A 36 14.81 -0.47 -11.45
C ASP A 36 15.64 0.45 -12.36
N ASP A 37 15.88 -0.01 -13.59
CA ASP A 37 16.68 0.72 -14.60
C ASP A 37 16.03 2.03 -15.04
N VAL A 38 14.72 2.19 -14.84
CA VAL A 38 13.99 3.43 -15.11
C VAL A 38 14.11 4.39 -13.92
N GLY A 39 14.52 3.91 -12.74
CA GLY A 39 14.68 4.69 -11.52
C GLY A 39 13.48 4.66 -10.58
N ILE A 40 12.53 3.74 -10.80
CA ILE A 40 11.33 3.57 -9.97
C ILE A 40 11.64 2.63 -8.80
N VAL A 41 11.09 2.94 -7.62
CA VAL A 41 11.30 2.13 -6.42
C VAL A 41 10.57 0.80 -6.53
N ARG A 42 11.31 -0.30 -6.34
CA ARG A 42 10.83 -1.69 -6.35
C ARG A 42 10.92 -2.38 -4.99
N ARG A 43 11.77 -1.91 -4.07
CA ARG A 43 11.85 -2.39 -2.68
C ARG A 43 12.19 -1.23 -1.75
N VAL A 44 11.72 -1.31 -0.51
CA VAL A 44 11.99 -0.32 0.55
C VAL A 44 12.64 -1.03 1.74
N ASN A 45 13.79 -0.56 2.20
CA ASN A 45 14.54 -1.14 3.31
C ASN A 45 14.75 -2.66 3.17
N PRO A 46 15.52 -3.14 2.18
CA PRO A 46 15.66 -4.56 1.89
C PRO A 46 16.29 -5.40 3.01
N ASP A 47 16.89 -4.74 4.01
CA ASP A 47 17.45 -5.39 5.21
C ASP A 47 16.40 -5.59 6.33
N GLU A 48 15.18 -5.07 6.16
CA GLU A 48 14.11 -5.14 7.16
C GLU A 48 13.04 -6.14 6.74
N LYS A 49 12.61 -7.01 7.66
CA LYS A 49 11.50 -7.94 7.44
C LYS A 49 10.14 -7.22 7.44
N ASN A 50 9.96 -6.32 6.47
CA ASN A 50 8.71 -5.60 6.25
C ASN A 50 8.17 -5.86 4.84
N VAL A 51 6.85 -5.93 4.71
CA VAL A 51 6.11 -6.02 3.45
C VAL A 51 5.25 -4.77 3.30
N TYR A 52 5.19 -4.23 2.09
CA TYR A 52 4.35 -3.09 1.72
C TYR A 52 3.21 -3.59 0.85
N LEU A 53 2.02 -3.73 1.45
CA LEU A 53 0.80 -4.07 0.70
C LEU A 53 0.31 -2.83 -0.02
N VAL A 54 0.19 -2.91 -1.34
CA VAL A 54 -0.32 -1.82 -2.17
C VAL A 54 -1.53 -2.28 -2.98
N PHE A 55 -2.52 -1.40 -3.10
CA PHE A 55 -3.79 -1.70 -3.74
C PHE A 55 -4.08 -0.63 -4.80
N THR A 56 -4.24 -1.07 -6.05
CA THR A 56 -4.65 -0.21 -7.17
C THR A 56 -6.07 -0.53 -7.59
N ALA A 57 -6.72 0.41 -8.22
CA ALA A 57 -7.99 0.23 -8.90
C ALA A 57 -8.22 1.35 -9.91
N HIS A 58 -8.96 1.03 -10.95
CA HIS A 58 -9.52 1.98 -11.91
C HIS A 58 -11.04 1.77 -11.98
N TYR A 59 -11.76 2.80 -12.41
CA TYR A 59 -13.19 2.68 -12.70
C TYR A 59 -13.43 3.06 -14.16
N SER A 60 -13.95 2.12 -14.93
CA SER A 60 -14.42 2.37 -16.28
C SER A 60 -15.73 1.64 -16.53
N GLU A 61 -16.69 2.33 -17.16
CA GLU A 61 -17.88 1.74 -17.74
C GLU A 61 -17.63 1.64 -19.23
N ASN A 62 -17.67 0.42 -19.78
CA ASN A 62 -17.67 0.24 -21.22
C ASN A 62 -18.80 -0.70 -21.65
N ASP A 63 -19.29 -0.52 -22.87
CA ASP A 63 -20.40 -1.30 -23.43
C ASP A 63 -20.06 -2.78 -23.67
N SER A 64 -18.82 -3.19 -23.45
CA SER A 64 -18.37 -4.57 -23.62
C SER A 64 -18.46 -5.43 -22.37
N GLY A 65 -18.99 -4.88 -21.26
CA GLY A 65 -19.08 -5.59 -19.98
C GLY A 65 -17.74 -5.76 -19.26
N TYR A 66 -16.69 -5.11 -19.71
CA TYR A 66 -15.39 -5.08 -19.05
C TYR A 66 -15.38 -3.92 -18.07
N PHE A 67 -15.70 -4.21 -16.81
CA PHE A 67 -15.74 -3.20 -15.77
C PHE A 67 -14.46 -3.29 -14.94
N GLU A 68 -13.61 -2.29 -15.09
CA GLU A 68 -12.66 -1.98 -14.05
C GLU A 68 -13.43 -1.23 -12.96
N ASN A 69 -13.25 -1.60 -11.70
CA ASN A 69 -13.97 -1.05 -10.56
C ASN A 69 -13.12 -1.09 -9.28
N PHE A 70 -13.64 -0.55 -8.20
CA PHE A 70 -12.98 -0.55 -6.90
C PHE A 70 -13.77 -1.37 -5.85
N ASP A 71 -14.52 -2.37 -6.29
CA ASP A 71 -15.45 -3.12 -5.44
C ASP A 71 -14.75 -4.03 -4.42
N GLY A 72 -13.47 -4.37 -4.67
CA GLY A 72 -12.63 -5.09 -3.72
C GLY A 72 -12.17 -4.25 -2.50
N VAL A 73 -12.38 -2.93 -2.51
CA VAL A 73 -11.91 -2.05 -1.44
C VAL A 73 -12.50 -2.38 -0.07
N VAL A 74 -13.79 -2.68 0.00
CA VAL A 74 -14.47 -2.99 1.27
C VAL A 74 -13.99 -4.32 1.87
N PRO A 75 -13.95 -5.44 1.13
CA PRO A 75 -13.30 -6.67 1.61
C PRO A 75 -11.87 -6.46 2.08
N VAL A 76 -11.05 -5.76 1.31
CA VAL A 76 -9.65 -5.45 1.67
C VAL A 76 -9.58 -4.70 2.99
N LEU A 77 -10.33 -3.60 3.15
CA LEU A 77 -10.35 -2.81 4.38
C LEU A 77 -10.79 -3.62 5.60
N ASN A 78 -11.80 -4.47 5.43
CA ASN A 78 -12.28 -5.33 6.51
C ASN A 78 -11.21 -6.33 6.96
N THR A 79 -10.53 -6.97 6.01
CA THR A 79 -9.42 -7.89 6.29
C THR A 79 -8.25 -7.17 6.97
N LEU A 80 -7.82 -6.03 6.43
CA LEU A 80 -6.72 -5.24 7.02
C LEU A 80 -7.05 -4.82 8.47
N LYS A 81 -8.29 -4.42 8.72
CA LYS A 81 -8.77 -4.05 10.05
C LYS A 81 -8.76 -5.25 11.00
N GLU A 82 -9.30 -6.39 10.57
CA GLU A 82 -9.31 -7.64 11.34
C GLU A 82 -7.89 -8.08 11.72
N LYS A 83 -6.96 -8.02 10.77
CA LYS A 83 -5.56 -8.41 10.97
C LYS A 83 -4.70 -7.35 11.67
N GLY A 84 -5.24 -6.16 11.92
CA GLY A 84 -4.49 -5.05 12.54
C GLY A 84 -3.38 -4.49 11.66
N VAL A 85 -3.47 -4.65 10.34
CA VAL A 85 -2.47 -4.26 9.34
C VAL A 85 -2.95 -3.03 8.58
N LYS A 86 -2.00 -2.21 8.11
CA LYS A 86 -2.28 -1.08 7.21
C LYS A 86 -1.71 -1.34 5.83
N GLY A 87 -2.38 -0.79 4.80
CA GLY A 87 -1.95 -0.86 3.41
C GLY A 87 -1.86 0.53 2.78
N SER A 88 -1.40 0.58 1.54
CA SER A 88 -1.31 1.78 0.74
C SER A 88 -2.22 1.65 -0.49
N PHE A 89 -3.08 2.63 -0.72
CA PHE A 89 -4.10 2.58 -1.76
C PHE A 89 -3.82 3.64 -2.83
N PHE A 90 -3.95 3.23 -4.08
CA PHE A 90 -3.67 4.03 -5.27
C PHE A 90 -4.81 3.89 -6.29
N PRO A 91 -6.06 4.28 -5.95
CA PRO A 91 -7.12 4.31 -6.94
C PRO A 91 -6.92 5.47 -7.92
N THR A 92 -7.40 5.32 -9.15
CA THR A 92 -7.44 6.43 -10.11
C THR A 92 -8.44 7.49 -9.69
N GLY A 93 -8.27 8.72 -10.20
CA GLY A 93 -9.12 9.86 -9.86
C GLY A 93 -10.60 9.65 -10.17
N VAL A 94 -10.90 8.87 -11.20
CA VAL A 94 -12.30 8.53 -11.56
C VAL A 94 -13.01 7.70 -10.49
N CYS A 95 -12.30 6.97 -9.63
CA CYS A 95 -12.89 6.28 -8.48
C CYS A 95 -13.41 7.28 -7.43
N PHE A 96 -12.74 8.42 -7.26
CA PHE A 96 -13.09 9.43 -6.24
C PHE A 96 -14.40 10.16 -6.53
N VAL A 97 -14.86 10.17 -7.78
CA VAL A 97 -16.11 10.84 -8.15
C VAL A 97 -17.30 9.89 -8.15
N GLN A 98 -17.07 8.58 -7.99
CA GLN A 98 -18.14 7.58 -7.94
C GLN A 98 -18.85 7.60 -6.57
N PRO A 99 -20.18 7.73 -6.53
CA PRO A 99 -20.92 7.79 -5.26
C PRO A 99 -20.68 6.58 -4.34
N GLN A 100 -20.59 5.38 -4.90
CA GLN A 100 -20.40 4.13 -4.16
C GLN A 100 -19.04 4.03 -3.46
N TYR A 101 -18.02 4.77 -3.90
CA TYR A 101 -16.67 4.71 -3.31
C TYR A 101 -16.37 5.85 -2.34
N GLN A 102 -17.29 6.80 -2.13
CA GLN A 102 -17.07 7.94 -1.24
C GLN A 102 -16.80 7.50 0.21
N GLU A 103 -17.60 6.57 0.73
CA GLU A 103 -17.43 6.05 2.08
C GLU A 103 -16.19 5.13 2.18
N PRO A 104 -15.97 4.14 1.30
CA PRO A 104 -14.74 3.37 1.30
C PRO A 104 -13.46 4.20 1.22
N ILE A 105 -13.40 5.23 0.37
CA ILE A 105 -12.24 6.11 0.27
C ILE A 105 -12.02 6.89 1.58
N ARG A 106 -13.09 7.35 2.23
CA ARG A 106 -12.98 7.99 3.55
C ARG A 106 -12.44 7.02 4.59
N ARG A 107 -12.91 5.77 4.59
CA ARG A 107 -12.39 4.71 5.48
C ARG A 107 -10.89 4.48 5.31
N ILE A 108 -10.36 4.52 4.07
CA ILE A 108 -8.91 4.41 3.84
C ILE A 108 -8.15 5.44 4.68
N ILE A 109 -8.63 6.67 4.70
CA ILE A 109 -8.00 7.76 5.46
C ILE A 109 -8.22 7.60 6.96
N ASP A 110 -9.48 7.41 7.39
CA ASP A 110 -9.88 7.37 8.80
C ASP A 110 -9.31 6.16 9.54
N GLU A 111 -9.14 5.04 8.85
CA GLU A 111 -8.52 3.83 9.38
C GLU A 111 -6.98 3.91 9.34
N GLY A 112 -6.39 5.00 8.84
CA GLY A 112 -4.96 5.29 8.90
C GLY A 112 -4.10 4.63 7.84
N HIS A 113 -4.68 4.18 6.74
CA HIS A 113 -3.97 3.71 5.56
C HIS A 113 -3.33 4.88 4.79
N TYR A 114 -2.44 4.56 3.86
CA TYR A 114 -1.94 5.54 2.89
C TYR A 114 -2.89 5.62 1.71
N LEU A 115 -3.15 6.83 1.22
CA LEU A 115 -3.97 7.08 0.03
C LEU A 115 -3.24 8.04 -0.89
N SER A 116 -3.10 7.69 -2.16
CA SER A 116 -2.48 8.53 -3.18
C SER A 116 -3.05 8.25 -4.57
N ALA A 117 -2.30 8.64 -5.59
CA ALA A 117 -2.72 8.71 -6.97
C ALA A 117 -2.26 7.51 -7.81
N HIS A 118 -3.06 7.21 -8.85
CA HIS A 118 -2.72 6.32 -9.97
C HIS A 118 -3.12 7.00 -11.30
N SER A 119 -2.83 8.30 -11.45
CA SER A 119 -3.40 9.28 -12.38
C SER A 119 -4.93 9.50 -12.19
N TYR A 120 -5.50 10.49 -12.86
CA TYR A 120 -6.96 10.68 -12.83
C TYR A 120 -7.68 9.69 -13.74
N ALA A 121 -7.22 9.56 -14.99
CA ALA A 121 -7.92 8.85 -16.05
C ALA A 121 -7.23 7.53 -16.48
N HIS A 122 -6.30 7.01 -15.67
CA HIS A 122 -5.54 5.79 -16.00
C HIS A 122 -4.81 5.89 -17.36
N LEU A 123 -3.98 6.91 -17.50
CA LEU A 123 -3.32 7.20 -18.78
C LEU A 123 -2.27 6.15 -19.14
N VAL A 124 -2.25 5.70 -20.41
CA VAL A 124 -1.14 4.94 -20.96
C VAL A 124 0.03 5.89 -21.22
N LEU A 125 1.02 5.89 -20.33
CA LEU A 125 2.12 6.85 -20.32
C LEU A 125 3.15 6.58 -21.42
N CYS A 126 3.42 5.32 -21.71
CA CYS A 126 4.39 4.91 -22.72
C CYS A 126 4.03 3.55 -23.33
N GLU A 127 4.53 3.31 -24.52
CA GLU A 127 4.44 2.04 -25.24
C GLU A 127 5.70 1.84 -26.08
N ASP A 128 6.28 0.65 -26.06
CA ASP A 128 7.52 0.32 -26.77
C ASP A 128 8.66 1.35 -26.55
N GLY A 129 8.77 1.84 -25.31
CA GLY A 129 9.77 2.85 -24.92
C GLY A 129 9.47 4.28 -25.35
N ARG A 130 8.39 4.51 -26.10
CA ARG A 130 7.97 5.85 -26.54
C ARG A 130 6.99 6.48 -25.58
N THR A 131 7.19 7.74 -25.23
CA THR A 131 6.26 8.54 -24.46
C THR A 131 5.01 8.84 -25.30
N LEU A 132 3.83 8.53 -24.74
CA LEU A 132 2.54 8.77 -25.40
C LEU A 132 1.81 10.00 -24.85
N VAL A 133 2.15 10.44 -23.65
CA VAL A 133 1.48 11.54 -22.96
C VAL A 133 2.47 12.70 -22.78
N SER A 134 2.14 13.86 -23.35
CA SER A 134 2.96 15.06 -23.17
C SER A 134 2.96 15.53 -21.71
N ALA A 135 4.02 16.24 -21.28
CA ALA A 135 4.13 16.82 -19.95
C ALA A 135 2.90 17.68 -19.58
N ASP A 136 2.39 18.49 -20.53
CA ASP A 136 1.20 19.32 -20.32
C ASP A 136 -0.08 18.50 -20.11
N SER A 137 -0.23 17.40 -20.84
CA SER A 137 -1.39 16.50 -20.71
C SER A 137 -1.33 15.76 -19.39
N LEU A 138 -0.15 15.29 -19.00
CA LEU A 138 0.09 14.67 -17.71
C LEU A 138 -0.20 15.64 -16.56
N ALA A 139 0.30 16.87 -16.64
CA ALA A 139 0.04 17.89 -15.62
C ALA A 139 -1.45 18.19 -15.46
N ARG A 140 -2.22 18.22 -16.53
CA ARG A 140 -3.69 18.41 -16.46
C ARG A 140 -4.40 17.24 -15.81
N ASP A 141 -4.02 16.01 -16.13
CA ASP A 141 -4.58 14.80 -15.52
C ASP A 141 -4.29 14.78 -14.00
N PHE A 142 -3.05 15.04 -13.64
CA PHE A 142 -2.64 15.07 -12.23
C PHE A 142 -3.28 16.22 -11.45
N ALA A 143 -3.51 17.38 -12.06
CA ALA A 143 -4.25 18.46 -11.41
C ALA A 143 -5.70 18.05 -11.08
N LEU A 144 -6.37 17.30 -11.96
CA LEU A 144 -7.70 16.73 -11.67
C LEU A 144 -7.63 15.72 -10.53
N MET A 145 -6.60 14.89 -10.47
CA MET A 145 -6.38 13.94 -9.38
C MET A 145 -6.14 14.64 -8.04
N GLU A 146 -5.30 15.67 -8.03
CA GLU A 146 -5.00 16.47 -6.83
C GLU A 146 -6.26 17.11 -6.25
N VAL A 147 -7.13 17.66 -7.09
CA VAL A 147 -8.44 18.19 -6.67
C VAL A 147 -9.27 17.14 -5.93
N GLN A 148 -9.22 15.87 -6.36
CA GLN A 148 -9.97 14.83 -5.66
C GLN A 148 -9.35 14.51 -4.30
N LEU A 149 -8.03 14.36 -4.20
CA LEU A 149 -7.34 14.10 -2.93
C LEU A 149 -7.56 15.23 -1.93
N GLU A 150 -7.49 16.48 -2.37
CA GLU A 150 -7.77 17.67 -1.55
C GLU A 150 -9.23 17.73 -1.04
N ARG A 151 -10.21 17.31 -1.85
CA ARG A 151 -11.62 17.18 -1.42
C ARG A 151 -11.80 16.20 -0.26
N PHE A 152 -10.93 15.21 -0.15
CA PHE A 152 -10.88 14.27 0.97
C PHE A 152 -10.01 14.77 2.14
N GLY A 153 -9.45 15.99 2.05
CA GLY A 153 -8.69 16.63 3.11
C GLY A 153 -7.22 16.29 3.15
N LEU A 154 -6.67 15.73 2.06
CA LEU A 154 -5.25 15.41 1.97
C LEU A 154 -4.46 16.60 1.37
N GLU A 155 -3.27 16.83 1.90
CA GLU A 155 -2.30 17.78 1.36
C GLU A 155 -1.21 17.04 0.55
N LYS A 156 -0.61 17.69 -0.44
CA LYS A 156 0.43 17.11 -1.33
C LYS A 156 1.53 16.36 -0.56
N LYS A 157 1.99 16.90 0.55
CA LYS A 157 3.00 16.27 1.41
C LYS A 157 2.60 14.90 1.98
N GLN A 158 1.31 14.52 1.91
CA GLN A 158 0.76 13.29 2.45
C GLN A 158 0.57 12.21 1.37
N TYR A 159 0.64 12.57 0.06
CA TYR A 159 0.32 11.66 -1.05
C TYR A 159 1.28 11.71 -2.24
N TYR A 160 2.52 12.17 -2.08
CA TYR A 160 3.46 12.34 -3.20
C TYR A 160 4.12 11.05 -3.70
N TRP A 161 3.95 9.91 -3.05
CA TRP A 161 4.30 8.61 -3.59
C TRP A 161 3.14 8.06 -4.43
N LEU A 162 3.41 7.63 -5.66
CA LEU A 162 2.40 7.10 -6.57
C LEU A 162 2.88 5.86 -7.32
N ILE A 163 1.93 5.07 -7.82
CA ILE A 163 2.16 4.02 -8.81
C ILE A 163 1.78 4.59 -10.18
N PRO A 164 2.66 4.52 -11.21
CA PRO A 164 2.28 4.89 -12.56
C PRO A 164 1.19 3.95 -13.09
N PRO A 165 0.21 4.46 -13.87
CA PRO A 165 -0.79 3.62 -14.51
C PRO A 165 -0.17 2.48 -15.30
N TYR A 166 -0.82 1.30 -15.26
CA TYR A 166 -0.33 0.06 -15.88
C TYR A 166 1.06 -0.38 -15.35
N GLU A 167 1.49 0.12 -14.18
CA GLU A 167 2.83 -0.10 -13.59
C GLU A 167 3.96 0.18 -14.60
N SER A 168 3.67 0.99 -15.62
CA SER A 168 4.53 1.21 -16.79
C SER A 168 4.83 2.70 -17.01
N CYS A 169 6.11 3.04 -17.06
CA CYS A 169 6.57 4.31 -17.55
C CYS A 169 8.01 4.19 -18.09
N ASN A 170 8.40 5.11 -18.95
CA ASN A 170 9.77 5.28 -19.39
C ASN A 170 10.45 6.44 -18.60
N ILE A 171 11.72 6.68 -18.88
CA ILE A 171 12.51 7.72 -18.19
C ILE A 171 11.84 9.10 -18.34
N GLU A 172 11.40 9.48 -19.53
CA GLU A 172 10.75 10.79 -19.78
C GLU A 172 9.44 10.92 -18.99
N SER A 173 8.57 9.90 -18.99
CA SER A 173 7.33 9.91 -18.24
C SER A 173 7.58 9.99 -16.72
N ARG A 174 8.61 9.27 -16.21
CA ARG A 174 9.06 9.37 -14.83
C ARG A 174 9.49 10.79 -14.49
N GLU A 175 10.38 11.40 -15.31
CA GLU A 175 10.89 12.75 -15.09
C GLU A 175 9.77 13.80 -15.10
N ASN A 176 8.77 13.64 -15.97
CA ASN A 176 7.59 14.48 -15.98
C ASN A 176 6.76 14.39 -14.71
N MET A 177 6.59 13.17 -14.11
CA MET A 177 5.91 13.01 -12.84
C MET A 177 6.73 13.53 -11.66
N GLU A 178 8.04 13.33 -11.67
CA GLU A 178 8.95 13.90 -10.66
C GLU A 178 8.96 15.43 -10.69
N ALA A 179 8.87 16.05 -11.89
CA ALA A 179 8.75 17.50 -12.05
C ALA A 179 7.43 18.05 -11.46
N LEU A 180 6.38 17.23 -11.37
CA LEU A 180 5.14 17.54 -10.66
C LEU A 180 5.23 17.30 -9.14
N GLY A 181 6.41 16.91 -8.63
CA GLY A 181 6.66 16.68 -7.21
C GLY A 181 6.27 15.30 -6.70
N TYR A 182 6.12 14.31 -7.57
CA TYR A 182 5.86 12.93 -7.19
C TYR A 182 7.12 12.08 -7.10
N LYS A 183 7.06 11.05 -6.26
CA LYS A 183 8.01 9.92 -6.22
C LYS A 183 7.29 8.66 -6.66
N LEU A 184 7.98 7.79 -7.38
CA LEU A 184 7.37 6.65 -8.02
C LEU A 184 7.79 5.34 -7.39
N LEU A 185 6.82 4.47 -7.24
CA LEU A 185 7.00 3.08 -6.85
C LEU A 185 6.26 2.16 -7.83
N ASN A 186 6.70 0.92 -7.90
CA ASN A 186 6.03 -0.16 -8.63
C ASN A 186 6.10 -1.45 -7.80
N PRO A 187 5.27 -2.47 -8.10
CA PRO A 187 5.39 -3.77 -7.47
C PRO A 187 6.81 -4.31 -7.63
N SER A 188 7.28 -5.03 -6.63
CA SER A 188 8.55 -5.74 -6.71
C SER A 188 8.49 -6.84 -7.75
N GLU A 189 9.59 -7.06 -8.45
CA GLU A 189 9.72 -8.20 -9.35
C GLU A 189 9.72 -9.51 -8.56
N GLY A 190 9.18 -10.55 -9.16
CA GLY A 190 9.16 -11.89 -8.60
C GLY A 190 7.78 -12.40 -8.21
N PRO A 191 7.02 -11.76 -7.33
CA PRO A 191 5.59 -12.06 -7.18
C PRO A 191 4.85 -11.73 -8.46
N ILE A 192 3.83 -12.51 -8.76
CA ILE A 192 3.00 -12.33 -9.97
C ILE A 192 1.57 -11.90 -9.62
N PHE A 193 1.40 -11.25 -8.47
CA PHE A 193 0.10 -10.78 -8.00
C PHE A 193 -0.41 -9.59 -8.82
N ASP A 194 0.47 -8.85 -9.46
CA ASP A 194 0.16 -7.81 -10.44
C ASP A 194 -0.56 -8.34 -11.70
N LEU A 195 -0.60 -9.67 -11.91
CA LEU A 195 -1.36 -10.32 -12.97
C LEU A 195 -2.81 -10.68 -12.57
N ASP A 196 -3.27 -10.34 -11.39
CA ASP A 196 -4.57 -10.71 -10.84
C ASP A 196 -5.78 -10.08 -11.58
N TRP A 197 -5.53 -9.09 -12.43
CA TRP A 197 -6.51 -8.52 -13.36
C TRP A 197 -6.77 -9.42 -14.58
N THR A 198 -5.91 -10.42 -14.84
CA THR A 198 -6.03 -11.31 -16.00
C THR A 198 -7.17 -12.31 -15.87
N THR A 199 -7.62 -12.85 -16.99
CA THR A 199 -8.74 -13.79 -17.07
C THR A 199 -8.34 -15.07 -17.80
N PRO A 200 -9.01 -16.22 -17.61
CA PRO A 200 -8.62 -17.52 -18.15
C PRO A 200 -8.42 -17.58 -19.67
N ASP A 201 -9.01 -16.67 -20.43
CA ASP A 201 -8.83 -16.52 -21.87
C ASP A 201 -7.54 -15.79 -22.25
N MET A 202 -6.87 -15.18 -21.30
CA MET A 202 -5.59 -14.46 -21.53
C MET A 202 -4.38 -15.38 -21.33
N LYS A 203 -3.38 -15.24 -22.20
CA LYS A 203 -2.12 -16.03 -22.12
C LYS A 203 -1.37 -15.84 -20.80
N ALA A 204 -1.45 -14.65 -20.22
CA ALA A 204 -0.76 -14.30 -18.98
C ALA A 204 -1.49 -14.77 -17.73
N TYR A 205 -2.71 -15.31 -17.84
CA TYR A 205 -3.53 -15.72 -16.71
C TYR A 205 -2.79 -16.68 -15.78
N LYS A 206 -2.93 -16.42 -14.49
CA LYS A 206 -2.49 -17.26 -13.39
C LYS A 206 -3.64 -17.46 -12.42
N THR A 207 -3.78 -18.68 -11.93
CA THR A 207 -4.71 -18.96 -10.82
C THR A 207 -4.16 -18.40 -9.52
N ILE A 208 -5.04 -18.21 -8.53
CA ILE A 208 -4.60 -17.77 -7.20
C ILE A 208 -3.61 -18.76 -6.58
N ASP A 209 -3.80 -20.07 -6.75
CA ASP A 209 -2.88 -21.08 -6.27
C ASP A 209 -1.46 -20.90 -6.85
N GLN A 210 -1.36 -20.62 -8.16
CA GLN A 210 -0.08 -20.34 -8.82
C GLN A 210 0.57 -19.04 -8.30
N MET A 211 -0.24 -18.01 -7.99
CA MET A 211 0.25 -16.76 -7.43
C MET A 211 0.78 -16.97 -6.00
N LEU A 212 0.04 -17.71 -5.17
CA LEU A 212 0.45 -18.05 -3.81
C LEU A 212 1.70 -18.95 -3.80
N GLU A 213 1.73 -20.01 -4.62
CA GLU A 213 2.90 -20.87 -4.77
C GLU A 213 4.14 -20.06 -5.12
N ARG A 214 4.03 -19.17 -6.12
CA ARG A 214 5.14 -18.29 -6.52
C ARG A 214 5.59 -17.35 -5.41
N LEU A 215 4.67 -16.79 -4.62
CA LEU A 215 5.00 -15.93 -3.49
C LEU A 215 5.81 -16.68 -2.43
N TRP A 216 5.39 -17.91 -2.11
CA TRP A 216 6.06 -18.71 -1.09
C TRP A 216 7.40 -19.28 -1.56
N GLU A 217 7.54 -19.67 -2.82
CA GLU A 217 8.83 -20.02 -3.42
C GLU A 217 9.85 -18.86 -3.34
N LEU A 218 9.38 -17.64 -3.64
CA LEU A 218 10.21 -16.44 -3.56
C LEU A 218 10.62 -16.15 -2.11
N GLU A 219 9.68 -16.28 -1.17
CA GLU A 219 9.97 -16.09 0.24
C GLU A 219 11.03 -17.08 0.76
N GLU A 220 10.93 -18.35 0.37
CA GLU A 220 11.87 -19.40 0.79
C GLU A 220 13.25 -19.25 0.14
N SER A 221 13.34 -18.76 -1.09
CA SER A 221 14.61 -18.65 -1.82
C SER A 221 15.35 -17.34 -1.58
N GLU A 222 14.64 -16.21 -1.53
CA GLU A 222 15.23 -14.86 -1.51
C GLU A 222 14.76 -14.01 -0.32
N GLY A 223 13.62 -14.39 0.30
CA GLY A 223 12.92 -13.56 1.28
C GLY A 223 12.15 -12.42 0.66
N LEU A 224 11.20 -11.90 1.43
CA LEU A 224 10.31 -10.81 1.02
C LEU A 224 10.64 -9.48 1.72
N ASN A 225 11.86 -9.29 2.18
CA ASN A 225 12.26 -8.07 2.87
C ASN A 225 12.08 -6.84 1.98
N GLY A 226 11.31 -5.87 2.45
CA GLY A 226 11.07 -4.62 1.75
C GLY A 226 10.24 -4.72 0.48
N ILE A 227 9.60 -5.86 0.23
CA ILE A 227 8.82 -6.09 -0.98
C ILE A 227 7.58 -5.18 -1.04
N ILE A 228 7.26 -4.73 -2.24
CA ILE A 228 6.01 -4.03 -2.57
C ILE A 228 5.13 -5.05 -3.28
N LEU A 229 4.09 -5.52 -2.58
CA LEU A 229 3.15 -6.52 -3.09
C LEU A 229 1.88 -5.82 -3.54
N LEU A 230 1.65 -5.79 -4.86
CA LEU A 230 0.49 -5.17 -5.47
C LEU A 230 -0.64 -6.19 -5.63
N ILE A 231 -1.84 -5.76 -5.27
CA ILE A 231 -3.10 -6.48 -5.48
C ILE A 231 -4.10 -5.47 -6.04
N HIS A 232 -4.77 -5.80 -7.15
CA HIS A 232 -5.85 -4.97 -7.65
C HIS A 232 -7.10 -5.17 -6.76
N ALA A 233 -7.58 -4.06 -6.18
CA ALA A 233 -8.78 -4.06 -5.35
C ALA A 233 -10.06 -3.96 -6.21
N MET A 234 -10.13 -4.76 -7.26
CA MET A 234 -11.22 -4.77 -8.22
C MET A 234 -11.92 -6.13 -8.29
N ASN A 235 -13.16 -6.12 -8.72
CA ASN A 235 -13.99 -7.31 -8.91
C ASN A 235 -14.50 -7.33 -10.35
N TYR A 236 -14.75 -8.53 -10.88
CA TYR A 236 -15.43 -8.73 -12.16
C TYR A 236 -16.76 -9.46 -11.91
N PRO A 237 -17.87 -8.72 -11.71
CA PRO A 237 -19.16 -9.33 -11.37
C PRO A 237 -19.64 -10.38 -12.38
N GLU A 238 -19.26 -10.21 -13.65
CA GLU A 238 -19.63 -11.12 -14.74
C GLU A 238 -18.76 -12.39 -14.78
N LYS A 239 -17.65 -12.43 -14.06
CA LYS A 239 -16.69 -13.54 -14.00
C LYS A 239 -16.56 -14.03 -12.56
N GLN A 240 -17.69 -14.44 -11.97
CA GLN A 240 -17.79 -14.87 -10.56
C GLN A 240 -16.91 -16.07 -10.21
N ASP A 241 -16.48 -16.82 -11.23
CA ASP A 241 -15.64 -18.01 -11.06
C ASP A 241 -14.13 -17.67 -10.95
N ILE A 242 -13.76 -16.40 -11.07
CA ILE A 242 -12.37 -15.98 -10.93
C ILE A 242 -12.12 -15.54 -9.51
N GLU A 243 -11.35 -16.33 -8.78
CA GLU A 243 -10.95 -16.00 -7.44
C GLU A 243 -9.92 -14.86 -7.42
N ARG A 244 -10.04 -13.95 -6.46
CA ARG A 244 -9.20 -12.76 -6.35
C ARG A 244 -8.21 -12.88 -5.20
N PRO A 245 -6.93 -12.44 -5.36
CA PRO A 245 -5.94 -12.48 -4.31
C PRO A 245 -6.38 -11.79 -3.01
N TYR A 246 -7.18 -10.74 -3.08
CA TYR A 246 -7.67 -10.08 -1.87
C TYR A 246 -8.61 -10.95 -1.02
N ASN A 247 -9.23 -12.00 -1.58
CA ASN A 247 -9.99 -12.98 -0.80
C ASN A 247 -9.09 -13.84 0.08
N HIS A 248 -7.81 -14.00 -0.29
CA HIS A 248 -6.77 -14.72 0.45
C HIS A 248 -5.88 -13.79 1.28
N LEU A 249 -6.16 -12.48 1.29
CA LEU A 249 -5.33 -11.48 1.95
C LEU A 249 -5.12 -11.79 3.45
N GLY A 250 -6.16 -12.31 4.13
CA GLY A 250 -6.07 -12.70 5.53
C GLY A 250 -5.07 -13.83 5.77
N GLU A 251 -5.06 -14.84 4.93
CA GLU A 251 -4.12 -15.98 4.98
C GLU A 251 -2.69 -15.54 4.66
N ILE A 252 -2.54 -14.67 3.63
CA ILE A 252 -1.25 -14.09 3.26
C ILE A 252 -0.65 -13.33 4.44
N ILE A 253 -1.44 -12.47 5.09
CA ILE A 253 -1.01 -11.68 6.25
C ILE A 253 -0.62 -12.60 7.41
N ASP A 254 -1.46 -13.57 7.77
CA ASP A 254 -1.19 -14.49 8.87
C ASP A 254 0.10 -15.29 8.64
N THR A 255 0.30 -15.79 7.43
CA THR A 255 1.50 -16.54 7.04
C THR A 255 2.76 -15.67 7.12
N LEU A 256 2.71 -14.44 6.62
CA LEU A 256 3.83 -13.52 6.66
C LEU A 256 4.16 -13.11 8.10
N GLN A 257 3.15 -12.83 8.94
CA GLN A 257 3.33 -12.53 10.36
C GLN A 257 3.95 -13.72 11.10
N ALA A 258 3.50 -14.94 10.84
CA ALA A 258 4.07 -16.16 11.43
C ALA A 258 5.54 -16.38 11.02
N ARG A 259 5.93 -15.92 9.84
CA ARG A 259 7.32 -15.91 9.35
C ARG A 259 8.14 -14.71 9.84
N GLY A 260 7.54 -13.83 10.65
CA GLY A 260 8.21 -12.68 11.30
C GLY A 260 8.25 -11.41 10.46
N TYR A 261 7.43 -11.30 9.41
CA TYR A 261 7.29 -10.05 8.65
C TYR A 261 6.37 -9.07 9.35
N GLY A 262 6.79 -7.79 9.37
CA GLY A 262 5.93 -6.66 9.67
C GLY A 262 5.31 -6.07 8.41
N PHE A 263 4.33 -5.18 8.59
CA PHE A 263 3.68 -4.47 7.49
C PHE A 263 3.89 -2.97 7.64
N ARG A 264 4.25 -2.30 6.55
CA ARG A 264 4.46 -0.86 6.48
C ARG A 264 3.69 -0.25 5.32
N THR A 265 3.49 1.05 5.39
CA THR A 265 2.82 1.84 4.36
C THR A 265 3.75 2.94 3.82
N PHE A 266 3.37 3.57 2.73
CA PHE A 266 4.08 4.75 2.23
C PHE A 266 3.90 5.98 3.14
N LYS A 267 2.95 5.96 4.08
CA LYS A 267 2.88 6.93 5.17
C LYS A 267 4.06 6.79 6.15
N ASP A 268 4.48 5.55 6.43
CA ASP A 268 5.68 5.28 7.26
C ASP A 268 6.96 5.72 6.54
N VAL A 269 7.03 5.54 5.21
CA VAL A 269 8.14 6.00 4.37
C VAL A 269 8.26 7.51 4.45
N ILE A 270 7.16 8.25 4.24
CA ILE A 270 7.11 9.71 4.34
C ILE A 270 7.55 10.20 5.73
N ALA A 271 7.12 9.52 6.79
CA ALA A 271 7.47 9.89 8.15
C ALA A 271 8.97 9.68 8.49
N ALA A 272 9.67 8.86 7.70
CA ALA A 272 11.09 8.56 7.86
C ALA A 272 12.00 9.38 6.92
N GLU A 273 11.46 10.05 5.90
CA GLU A 273 12.16 10.98 5.01
C GLU A 273 12.36 12.35 5.65
#